data_ce528a7c5e9325d077aad813c72eca30
#
_entry.id   ce528a7c5e9325d077aad813c72eca30
#
_cell.length_a   1.000
_cell.length_b   1.000
_cell.length_c   1.000
_cell.angle_alpha   90.00
_cell.angle_beta   90.00
_cell.angle_gamma   90.00
#
_symmetry.space_group_name_H-M   'P 1'
#
loop_
_entity.id
_entity.type
_entity.pdbx_description
1 polymer ?
#
loop_
_entity_poly.entity_id
_entity_poly.type
_entity_poly.pdbx_seq_one_letter_code
_entity_poly.pdbx_strand_id
1 'polypeptide(L)'
;MASQPQRCWMCGLPISPTYPARHPYALELDEITPISKGGSAIDPANVRAAHRCCNQWRGDKPVCRVQSIATAARAAFGAWRSPAEFVLFARSAAKGAKTAGDGARAEGVRCSRRW
;
A
#
# COMPACT_ATOMS: atom_id res chain seq x y z
N MET A 1 1.34 21.74 20.47
CA MET A 1 1.95 21.48 19.19
C MET A 1 1.03 20.66 18.30
N ALA A 2 0.81 21.12 17.11
CA ALA A 2 -0.05 20.38 16.21
C ALA A 2 0.64 19.12 15.75
N SER A 3 -0.06 18.02 15.79
CA SER A 3 0.49 16.78 15.28
C SER A 3 0.48 16.79 13.77
N GLN A 4 1.44 16.11 13.20
CA GLN A 4 1.50 16.00 11.77
C GLN A 4 0.41 15.06 11.28
N PRO A 5 -0.16 15.31 10.10
CA PRO A 5 -1.12 14.36 9.56
C PRO A 5 -0.43 13.02 9.30
N GLN A 6 -1.17 11.96 9.48
CA GLN A 6 -0.66 10.64 9.13
C GLN A 6 -0.53 10.54 7.62
N ARG A 7 0.44 9.76 7.20
CA ARG A 7 0.65 9.50 5.78
C ARG A 7 0.32 8.06 5.47
N CYS A 8 -0.24 7.87 4.30
CA CYS A 8 -0.51 6.53 3.80
C CYS A 8 0.82 5.80 3.58
N TRP A 9 0.94 4.61 4.11
CA TRP A 9 2.18 3.85 3.97
C TRP A 9 2.42 3.40 2.53
N MET A 10 1.39 3.39 1.71
CA MET A 10 1.51 2.96 0.32
C MET A 10 1.83 4.11 -0.61
N CYS A 11 1.00 5.15 -0.63
CA CYS A 11 1.22 6.25 -1.56
C CYS A 11 2.08 7.37 -0.98
N GLY A 12 2.24 7.41 0.34
CA GLY A 12 3.06 8.43 0.99
C GLY A 12 2.40 9.78 1.16
N LEU A 13 1.19 9.94 0.71
CA LEU A 13 0.49 11.22 0.78
C LEU A 13 -0.21 11.35 2.12
N PRO A 14 -0.38 12.61 2.61
CA PRO A 14 -1.06 12.81 3.87
C PRO A 14 -2.51 12.38 3.80
N ILE A 15 -3.04 11.94 4.94
CA ILE A 15 -4.41 11.49 5.06
C ILE A 15 -5.17 12.50 5.89
N SER A 16 -6.19 13.13 5.32
CA SER A 16 -7.03 14.04 6.05
C SER A 16 -8.02 13.27 6.91
N PRO A 17 -8.15 13.60 8.20
CA PRO A 17 -9.11 12.91 9.05
C PRO A 17 -10.56 13.34 8.82
N THR A 18 -10.78 14.29 7.92
CA THR A 18 -12.12 14.85 7.74
C THR A 18 -12.98 14.09 6.75
N TYR A 19 -12.42 13.16 5.99
CA TYR A 19 -13.21 12.41 5.04
C TYR A 19 -14.11 11.40 5.74
N PRO A 20 -15.37 11.27 5.29
CA PRO A 20 -16.25 10.25 5.84
C PRO A 20 -15.73 8.84 5.52
N ALA A 21 -16.17 7.87 6.30
CA ALA A 21 -15.59 6.53 6.29
C ALA A 21 -15.62 5.84 4.93
N ARG A 22 -16.56 6.20 4.08
CA ARG A 22 -16.68 5.55 2.78
C ARG A 22 -15.99 6.30 1.64
N HIS A 23 -15.43 7.45 1.96
CA HIS A 23 -14.73 8.21 0.95
C HIS A 23 -13.45 7.46 0.53
N PRO A 24 -13.11 7.47 -0.76
CA PRO A 24 -11.88 6.77 -1.20
C PRO A 24 -10.61 7.23 -0.48
N TYR A 25 -10.59 8.45 0.02
CA TYR A 25 -9.43 9.00 0.70
C TYR A 25 -9.55 8.93 2.20
N ALA A 26 -10.55 8.23 2.72
CA ALA A 26 -10.72 8.10 4.17
C ALA A 26 -9.56 7.33 4.77
N LEU A 27 -9.27 7.65 6.03
CA LEU A 27 -8.26 6.93 6.80
C LEU A 27 -8.76 5.53 7.11
N GLU A 28 -7.93 4.55 6.81
CA GLU A 28 -8.16 3.17 7.25
C GLU A 28 -6.90 2.67 7.90
N LEU A 29 -7.04 1.75 8.82
CA LEU A 29 -5.92 1.08 9.45
C LEU A 29 -5.71 -0.26 8.76
N ASP A 30 -4.52 -0.45 8.26
CA ASP A 30 -4.17 -1.63 7.50
C ASP A 30 -3.28 -2.54 8.34
N GLU A 31 -3.64 -3.79 8.45
CA GLU A 31 -2.84 -4.79 9.13
C GLU A 31 -1.78 -5.30 8.17
N ILE A 32 -0.53 -5.08 8.53
CA ILE A 32 0.60 -5.47 7.69
C ILE A 32 0.63 -6.98 7.51
N THR A 33 0.49 -7.71 8.62
CA THR A 33 0.33 -9.16 8.57
C THR A 33 -1.07 -9.47 9.06
N PRO A 34 -1.93 -10.03 8.22
CA PRO A 34 -3.30 -10.34 8.65
C PRO A 34 -3.31 -11.30 9.83
N ILE A 35 -4.34 -11.19 10.65
CA ILE A 35 -4.51 -12.04 11.81
C ILE A 35 -4.48 -13.51 11.40
N SER A 36 -5.10 -13.83 10.28
CA SER A 36 -5.13 -15.19 9.78
C SER A 36 -3.75 -15.74 9.44
N LYS A 37 -2.76 -14.88 9.33
CA LYS A 37 -1.38 -15.26 9.02
C LYS A 37 -0.45 -14.98 10.19
N GLY A 38 -0.99 -14.87 11.38
CA GLY A 38 -0.18 -14.68 12.58
C GLY A 38 0.02 -13.25 13.02
N GLY A 39 -0.61 -12.29 12.35
CA GLY A 39 -0.51 -10.90 12.78
C GLY A 39 -1.39 -10.62 13.97
N SER A 40 -1.18 -9.47 14.58
CA SER A 40 -1.96 -9.02 15.72
C SER A 40 -2.58 -7.65 15.44
N ALA A 41 -3.89 -7.56 15.63
CA ALA A 41 -4.59 -6.29 15.42
C ALA A 41 -4.29 -5.29 16.52
N ILE A 42 -3.81 -5.75 17.68
CA ILE A 42 -3.52 -4.86 18.79
C ILE A 42 -2.05 -4.48 18.88
N ASP A 43 -1.21 -5.04 18.04
CA ASP A 43 0.20 -4.67 18.00
C ASP A 43 0.36 -3.44 17.11
N PRO A 44 0.75 -2.28 17.68
CA PRO A 44 0.90 -1.08 16.85
C PRO A 44 1.90 -1.24 15.72
N ALA A 45 2.86 -2.12 15.87
CA ALA A 45 3.85 -2.36 14.81
C ALA A 45 3.24 -3.08 13.62
N ASN A 46 2.08 -3.70 13.80
CA ASN A 46 1.39 -4.43 12.73
C ASN A 46 0.30 -3.61 12.06
N VAL A 47 0.12 -2.34 12.47
CA VAL A 47 -0.98 -1.52 11.96
C VAL A 47 -0.40 -0.25 11.39
N ARG A 48 -0.82 0.11 10.18
CA ARG A 48 -0.35 1.33 9.53
C ARG A 48 -1.52 2.05 8.89
N ALA A 49 -1.39 3.37 8.82
CA ALA A 49 -2.42 4.20 8.21
C ALA A 49 -2.38 4.07 6.69
N ALA A 50 -3.54 4.06 6.07
CA ALA A 50 -3.66 4.03 4.63
C ALA A 50 -4.92 4.77 4.20
N HIS A 51 -4.91 5.27 2.98
CA HIS A 51 -6.15 5.72 2.35
C HIS A 51 -6.98 4.51 2.00
N ARG A 52 -8.30 4.66 2.08
CA ARG A 52 -9.20 3.57 1.76
C ARG A 52 -8.96 3.00 0.36
N CYS A 53 -8.80 3.84 -0.63
CA CYS A 53 -8.58 3.36 -2.01
C CYS A 53 -7.26 2.60 -2.14
N CYS A 54 -6.24 3.04 -1.44
CA CYS A 54 -4.95 2.33 -1.45
C CYS A 54 -5.09 0.99 -0.77
N ASN A 55 -5.77 0.96 0.36
CA ASN A 55 -6.00 -0.28 1.10
C ASN A 55 -6.82 -1.27 0.28
N GLN A 56 -7.82 -0.79 -0.41
CA GLN A 56 -8.63 -1.65 -1.28
C GLN A 56 -7.80 -2.20 -2.45
N TRP A 57 -6.96 -1.35 -3.03
CA TRP A 57 -6.07 -1.82 -4.09
C TRP A 57 -5.10 -2.87 -3.58
N ARG A 58 -4.59 -2.67 -2.37
CA ARG A 58 -3.63 -3.62 -1.82
C ARG A 58 -4.23 -5.02 -1.73
N GLY A 59 -5.47 -5.14 -1.25
CA GLY A 59 -6.06 -6.45 -1.05
C GLY A 59 -5.16 -7.28 -0.14
N ASP A 60 -4.76 -8.44 -0.60
CA ASP A 60 -3.91 -9.35 0.17
C ASP A 60 -2.45 -9.34 -0.27
N LYS A 61 -2.04 -8.34 -1.05
CA LYS A 61 -0.64 -8.27 -1.48
C LYS A 61 0.27 -8.09 -0.28
N PRO A 62 1.36 -8.84 -0.20
CA PRO A 62 2.34 -8.61 0.87
C PRO A 62 2.98 -7.25 0.73
N VAL A 63 3.49 -6.74 1.85
CA VAL A 63 4.06 -5.39 1.90
C VAL A 63 5.16 -5.19 0.88
N CYS A 64 6.06 -6.15 0.75
CA CYS A 64 7.17 -5.96 -0.16
C CYS A 64 6.73 -5.95 -1.62
N ARG A 65 5.65 -6.65 -1.94
CA ARG A 65 5.11 -6.57 -3.28
C ARG A 65 4.50 -5.19 -3.54
N VAL A 66 3.79 -4.65 -2.55
CA VAL A 66 3.26 -3.29 -2.67
C VAL A 66 4.39 -2.31 -2.88
N GLN A 67 5.47 -2.45 -2.13
CA GLN A 67 6.62 -1.56 -2.25
C GLN A 67 7.30 -1.69 -3.61
N SER A 68 7.43 -2.89 -4.12
CA SER A 68 8.00 -3.12 -5.44
C SER A 68 7.15 -2.47 -6.53
N ILE A 69 5.85 -2.64 -6.43
CA ILE A 69 4.95 -2.04 -7.40
C ILE A 69 5.01 -0.52 -7.32
N ALA A 70 5.04 0.03 -6.11
CA ALA A 70 5.13 1.49 -5.94
C ALA A 70 6.43 2.04 -6.54
N THR A 71 7.53 1.34 -6.33
CA THR A 71 8.80 1.73 -6.89
C THR A 71 8.74 1.70 -8.42
N ALA A 72 8.19 0.64 -8.98
CA ALA A 72 8.05 0.52 -10.43
C ALA A 72 7.14 1.60 -11.00
N ALA A 73 6.05 1.91 -10.30
CA ALA A 73 5.12 2.94 -10.72
C ALA A 73 5.80 4.31 -10.73
N ARG A 74 6.57 4.60 -9.70
CA ARG A 74 7.28 5.87 -9.63
C ARG A 74 8.32 5.99 -10.75
N ALA A 75 8.99 4.91 -11.05
CA ALA A 75 9.99 4.90 -12.12
C ALA A 75 9.34 5.09 -13.48
N ALA A 76 8.17 4.50 -13.69
CA ALA A 76 7.51 4.54 -15.00
C ALA A 76 6.72 5.83 -15.23
N PHE A 77 6.08 6.36 -14.18
CA PHE A 77 5.11 7.45 -14.34
C PHE A 77 5.49 8.71 -13.57
N GLY A 78 6.50 8.65 -12.73
CA GLY A 78 6.85 9.76 -11.87
C GLY A 78 5.99 9.81 -10.62
N ALA A 79 6.09 10.92 -9.89
CA ALA A 79 5.35 11.07 -8.66
C ALA A 79 3.86 11.25 -8.94
N TRP A 80 3.04 10.68 -8.06
CA TRP A 80 1.60 10.86 -8.14
C TRP A 80 1.18 12.01 -7.23
N ARG A 81 0.05 12.64 -7.57
CA ARG A 81 -0.45 13.82 -6.88
C ARG A 81 -1.62 13.50 -5.95
N SER A 82 -2.20 12.32 -6.10
CA SER A 82 -3.36 11.94 -5.32
C SER A 82 -3.32 10.44 -5.07
N PRO A 83 -4.03 9.96 -4.03
CA PRO A 83 -4.13 8.51 -3.83
C PRO A 83 -4.73 7.78 -5.02
N ALA A 84 -5.71 8.37 -5.68
CA ALA A 84 -6.30 7.76 -6.86
C ALA A 84 -5.28 7.61 -7.98
N GLU A 85 -4.43 8.61 -8.14
CA GLU A 85 -3.38 8.55 -9.15
C GLU A 85 -2.37 7.46 -8.81
N PHE A 86 -2.02 7.34 -7.53
CA PHE A 86 -1.15 6.24 -7.10
C PHE A 86 -1.76 4.90 -7.48
N VAL A 87 -3.05 4.70 -7.20
CA VAL A 87 -3.70 3.43 -7.51
C VAL A 87 -3.68 3.16 -9.01
N LEU A 88 -3.93 4.20 -9.80
CA LEU A 88 -3.90 4.06 -11.25
C LEU A 88 -2.52 3.65 -11.75
N PHE A 89 -1.49 4.34 -11.28
CA PHE A 89 -0.12 4.04 -11.68
C PHE A 89 0.31 2.65 -11.19
N ALA A 90 -0.10 2.30 -9.97
CA ALA A 90 0.24 1.01 -9.40
C ALA A 90 -0.40 -0.13 -10.19
N ARG A 91 -1.63 0.04 -10.61
CA ARG A 91 -2.30 -0.98 -11.42
C ARG A 91 -1.58 -1.18 -12.75
N SER A 92 -1.16 -0.09 -13.37
CA SER A 92 -0.42 -0.18 -14.63
C SER A 92 0.94 -0.85 -14.43
N ALA A 93 1.63 -0.47 -13.37
CA ALA A 93 2.94 -1.05 -13.07
C ALA A 93 2.83 -2.53 -12.72
N ALA A 94 1.78 -2.90 -11.98
CA ALA A 94 1.56 -4.29 -11.62
C ALA A 94 1.29 -5.15 -12.85
N LYS A 95 0.56 -4.61 -13.82
CA LYS A 95 0.35 -5.33 -15.08
C LYS A 95 1.65 -5.59 -15.79
N GLY A 96 2.49 -4.57 -15.90
CA GLY A 96 3.79 -4.73 -16.53
C GLY A 96 4.66 -5.71 -15.81
N ALA A 97 4.69 -5.62 -14.48
CA ALA A 97 5.45 -6.54 -13.66
C ALA A 97 4.92 -7.96 -13.79
N LYS A 98 3.60 -8.12 -13.88
CA LYS A 98 3.01 -9.43 -14.04
C LYS A 98 3.36 -10.03 -15.39
N THR A 99 3.40 -9.22 -16.43
CA THR A 99 3.77 -9.68 -17.75
C THR A 99 5.21 -10.17 -17.79
N ALA A 100 6.09 -9.45 -17.15
CA ALA A 100 7.49 -9.83 -17.05
C ALA A 100 7.71 -10.77 -15.89
N GLY A 101 6.64 -11.18 -15.26
CA GLY A 101 6.69 -11.52 -13.87
C GLY A 101 6.95 -12.93 -13.50
N ASP A 102 7.15 -13.77 -14.45
CA ASP A 102 7.42 -15.14 -14.04
C ASP A 102 8.65 -15.20 -13.18
N GLY A 103 9.63 -14.37 -13.49
CA GLY A 103 10.81 -14.29 -12.66
C GLY A 103 10.54 -13.63 -11.32
N ALA A 104 9.59 -12.76 -11.28
CA ALA A 104 9.33 -12.01 -10.05
C ALA A 104 8.73 -12.85 -8.95
N ARG A 105 8.22 -14.01 -9.28
CA ARG A 105 7.66 -14.90 -8.29
C ARG A 105 8.65 -15.26 -7.21
N ALA A 106 9.88 -15.47 -7.58
CA ALA A 106 10.90 -15.80 -6.61
C ALA A 106 11.11 -14.68 -5.62
N GLU A 107 11.02 -13.47 -6.11
CA GLU A 107 11.16 -12.31 -5.22
C GLU A 107 10.01 -12.22 -4.26
N GLY A 108 8.82 -12.55 -4.70
CA GLY A 108 7.67 -12.56 -3.83
C GLY A 108 7.86 -13.50 -2.66
N VAL A 109 8.46 -14.65 -2.92
CA VAL A 109 8.73 -15.60 -1.85
C VAL A 109 9.69 -15.01 -0.84
N ARG A 110 10.77 -14.42 -1.31
CA ARG A 110 11.72 -13.80 -0.39
C ARG A 110 11.10 -12.66 0.38
N CYS A 111 10.24 -11.95 -0.29
CA CYS A 111 9.56 -10.82 0.28
C CYS A 111 8.84 -11.19 1.56
N SER A 112 8.17 -12.30 1.57
CA SER A 112 7.36 -12.69 2.71
C SER A 112 8.20 -12.91 3.96
N ARG A 113 9.48 -13.17 3.81
CA ARG A 113 10.34 -13.36 4.97
C ARG A 113 10.65 -12.08 5.70
N ARG A 114 10.53 -10.96 5.05
CA ARG A 114 10.96 -9.69 5.61
C ARG A 114 10.03 -9.20 6.70
N TRP A 115 8.92 -9.80 6.85
CA TRP A 115 7.90 -9.36 7.79
C TRP A 115 7.47 -10.45 8.75
#